data_4ebfcdd63a12e37c71688c4fd654a907
#
_entry.id   4ebfcdd63a12e37c71688c4fd654a907
#
_cell.length_a   1.000
_cell.length_b   1.000
_cell.length_c   1.000
_cell.angle_alpha   90.00
_cell.angle_beta   90.00
_cell.angle_gamma   90.00
#
_symmetry.space_group_name_H-M   'P 1'
#
loop_
_entity.id
_entity.type
_entity.pdbx_description
1 polymer ?
#
loop_
_entity_poly.entity_id
_entity_poly.type
_entity_poly.pdbx_seq_one_letter_code
_entity_poly.pdbx_strand_id
1 'polypeptide(L)'
;MEERYIRNLGALTEEECAVLRGKTVFVAGCGGLGGYLIEMLLRLGVGEIRAADGDVFEASNLNRQLLSSPSTLGSGKAAAAAARAREINPEVRFVAVSDFVTEKNAAELVKGCDAVLDALDNIAARRLLAVACAEAGVPLIHGAICGWTAQAAVVMPGDDLIGRIYPEGSRLSSKASLSFTPPFCAAMQTALCTRILTGRPVETGRLYMADLLDMELESLF
;
A
#
# COMPACT_ATOMS: atom_id res chain seq x y z
N MET A 1 -3.02 9.00 25.32
CA MET A 1 -3.32 8.71 23.89
C MET A 1 -4.41 9.65 23.42
N GLU A 2 -4.40 10.08 22.15
CA GLU A 2 -5.45 10.89 21.57
C GLU A 2 -6.75 10.10 21.42
N GLU A 3 -7.89 10.77 21.59
CA GLU A 3 -9.22 10.15 21.56
C GLU A 3 -9.50 9.42 20.24
N ARG A 4 -8.98 9.93 19.10
CA ARG A 4 -9.14 9.33 17.77
C ARG A 4 -8.59 7.90 17.65
N TYR A 5 -7.63 7.52 18.51
CA TYR A 5 -6.99 6.20 18.49
C TYR A 5 -7.49 5.27 19.60
N ILE A 6 -8.42 5.70 20.44
CA ILE A 6 -8.87 4.91 21.61
C ILE A 6 -9.45 3.54 21.20
N ARG A 7 -10.04 3.45 20.00
CA ARG A 7 -10.59 2.20 19.47
C ARG A 7 -9.53 1.25 18.88
N ASN A 8 -8.29 1.68 18.76
CA ASN A 8 -7.18 0.79 18.41
C ASN A 8 -6.78 -0.06 19.63
N LEU A 9 -7.04 0.42 20.85
CA LEU A 9 -6.71 -0.28 22.09
C LEU A 9 -7.51 -1.57 22.24
N GLY A 10 -6.83 -2.60 22.71
CA GLY A 10 -7.35 -3.96 22.77
C GLY A 10 -6.94 -4.81 21.56
N ALA A 11 -6.85 -4.21 20.37
CA ALA A 11 -6.22 -4.82 19.20
C ALA A 11 -4.72 -4.50 19.13
N LEU A 12 -4.34 -3.25 19.46
CA LEU A 12 -2.96 -2.81 19.66
C LEU A 12 -2.76 -2.40 21.12
N THR A 13 -1.52 -2.46 21.60
CA THR A 13 -1.14 -1.90 22.90
C THR A 13 -0.87 -0.39 22.78
N GLU A 14 -0.76 0.31 23.90
CA GLU A 14 -0.37 1.73 23.91
C GLU A 14 1.03 1.95 23.34
N GLU A 15 1.95 1.02 23.64
CA GLU A 15 3.32 1.02 23.13
C GLU A 15 3.34 0.84 21.62
N GLU A 16 2.55 -0.09 21.07
CA GLU A 16 2.45 -0.29 19.62
C GLU A 16 1.87 0.93 18.92
N CYS A 17 0.85 1.57 19.49
CA CYS A 17 0.33 2.84 18.97
C CYS A 17 1.39 3.95 19.03
N ALA A 18 2.22 4.00 20.06
CA ALA A 18 3.34 4.95 20.17
C ALA A 18 4.42 4.65 19.11
N VAL A 19 4.74 3.38 18.88
CA VAL A 19 5.68 2.94 17.84
C VAL A 19 5.20 3.38 16.47
N LEU A 20 3.93 3.16 16.11
CA LEU A 20 3.36 3.57 14.82
C LEU A 20 3.51 5.08 14.55
N ARG A 21 3.34 5.93 15.57
CA ARG A 21 3.54 7.39 15.45
C ARG A 21 4.98 7.79 15.11
N GLY A 22 5.95 6.94 15.40
CA GLY A 22 7.37 7.16 15.03
C GLY A 22 7.75 6.60 13.66
N LYS A 23 6.84 5.95 12.93
CA LYS A 23 7.14 5.23 11.71
C LYS A 23 6.90 6.05 10.45
N THR A 24 7.73 5.79 9.44
CA THR A 24 7.62 6.36 8.08
C THR A 24 7.30 5.24 7.09
N VAL A 25 6.23 5.43 6.32
CA VAL A 25 5.77 4.46 5.32
C VAL A 25 5.69 5.12 3.94
N PHE A 26 6.15 4.42 2.91
CA PHE A 26 5.96 4.84 1.53
C PHE A 26 4.89 4.00 0.84
N VAL A 27 3.94 4.65 0.17
CA VAL A 27 2.89 4.03 -0.65
C VAL A 27 3.18 4.34 -2.12
N ALA A 28 3.49 3.32 -2.91
CA ALA A 28 3.76 3.44 -4.33
C ALA A 28 2.46 3.32 -5.12
N GLY A 29 1.89 4.46 -5.53
CA GLY A 29 0.60 4.60 -6.20
C GLY A 29 -0.51 5.11 -5.27
N CYS A 30 -1.37 6.00 -5.80
CA CYS A 30 -2.54 6.57 -5.10
C CYS A 30 -3.87 6.21 -5.80
N GLY A 31 -3.87 5.12 -6.57
CA GLY A 31 -5.02 4.63 -7.32
C GLY A 31 -5.97 3.76 -6.48
N GLY A 32 -6.42 2.63 -7.05
CA GLY A 32 -7.38 1.70 -6.43
C GLY A 32 -6.96 1.19 -5.07
N LEU A 33 -5.77 0.58 -4.95
CA LEU A 33 -5.23 0.14 -3.68
C LEU A 33 -4.70 1.30 -2.83
N GLY A 34 -3.87 2.16 -3.43
CA GLY A 34 -3.13 3.19 -2.70
C GLY A 34 -4.03 4.16 -1.93
N GLY A 35 -5.18 4.55 -2.49
CA GLY A 35 -6.13 5.41 -1.79
C GLY A 35 -6.65 4.79 -0.48
N TYR A 36 -6.97 3.49 -0.47
CA TYR A 36 -7.40 2.77 0.73
C TYR A 36 -6.25 2.54 1.71
N LEU A 37 -5.03 2.23 1.23
CA LEU A 37 -3.84 2.10 2.06
C LEU A 37 -3.57 3.40 2.82
N ILE A 38 -3.55 4.52 2.11
CA ILE A 38 -3.36 5.85 2.70
C ILE A 38 -4.41 6.14 3.76
N GLU A 39 -5.70 5.93 3.45
CA GLU A 39 -6.80 6.13 4.39
C GLU A 39 -6.62 5.30 5.68
N MET A 40 -6.28 4.00 5.54
CA MET A 40 -6.11 3.10 6.68
C MET A 40 -4.90 3.48 7.53
N LEU A 41 -3.75 3.80 6.91
CA LEU A 41 -2.54 4.22 7.61
C LEU A 41 -2.74 5.54 8.38
N LEU A 42 -3.45 6.51 7.79
CA LEU A 42 -3.82 7.77 8.46
C LEU A 42 -4.67 7.51 9.71
N ARG A 43 -5.64 6.59 9.62
CA ARG A 43 -6.53 6.24 10.74
C ARG A 43 -5.82 5.42 11.82
N LEU A 44 -4.81 4.63 11.46
CA LEU A 44 -3.95 3.94 12.42
C LEU A 44 -2.99 4.88 13.16
N GLY A 45 -2.71 6.06 12.60
CA GLY A 45 -1.81 7.02 13.18
C GLY A 45 -0.33 6.75 12.93
N VAL A 46 0.01 6.26 11.71
CA VAL A 46 1.40 6.20 11.25
C VAL A 46 1.95 7.61 11.14
N GLY A 47 3.15 7.86 11.68
CA GLY A 47 3.67 9.22 11.88
C GLY A 47 3.96 9.98 10.59
N GLU A 48 4.55 9.30 9.59
CA GLU A 48 4.81 9.87 8.26
C GLU A 48 4.34 8.91 7.16
N ILE A 49 3.60 9.44 6.20
CA ILE A 49 3.20 8.73 4.97
C ILE A 49 3.73 9.52 3.79
N ARG A 50 4.56 8.87 2.98
CA ARG A 50 4.96 9.37 1.66
C ARG A 50 4.15 8.61 0.61
N ALA A 51 3.66 9.28 -0.42
CA ALA A 51 2.94 8.62 -1.50
C ALA A 51 3.32 9.23 -2.85
N ALA A 52 3.57 8.38 -3.86
CA ALA A 52 3.92 8.81 -5.20
C ALA A 52 2.90 8.31 -6.23
N ASP A 53 2.43 9.21 -7.08
CA ASP A 53 1.58 8.89 -8.24
C ASP A 53 1.67 10.03 -9.25
N GLY A 54 2.01 9.70 -10.51
CA GLY A 54 2.12 10.68 -11.60
C GLY A 54 0.82 10.90 -12.39
N ASP A 55 -0.25 10.14 -12.09
CA ASP A 55 -1.51 10.18 -12.82
C ASP A 55 -2.49 11.24 -12.31
N VAL A 56 -3.51 11.48 -13.15
CA VAL A 56 -4.73 12.21 -12.80
C VAL A 56 -5.92 11.25 -12.70
N PHE A 57 -7.00 11.68 -12.03
CA PHE A 57 -8.24 10.92 -12.01
C PHE A 57 -9.00 11.01 -13.32
N GLU A 58 -9.46 9.86 -13.80
CA GLU A 58 -10.31 9.69 -14.98
C GLU A 58 -11.67 9.09 -14.59
N ALA A 59 -12.67 9.22 -15.47
CA ALA A 59 -14.01 8.65 -15.22
C ALA A 59 -13.98 7.13 -14.98
N SER A 60 -13.07 6.41 -15.64
CA SER A 60 -12.84 4.97 -15.46
C SER A 60 -12.34 4.58 -14.06
N ASN A 61 -11.94 5.54 -13.24
CA ASN A 61 -11.46 5.31 -11.87
C ASN A 61 -12.58 5.35 -10.83
N LEU A 62 -13.70 6.00 -11.14
CA LEU A 62 -14.80 6.28 -10.21
C LEU A 62 -15.44 5.02 -9.60
N ASN A 63 -15.33 3.88 -10.28
CA ASN A 63 -15.90 2.64 -9.80
C ASN A 63 -15.18 2.02 -8.59
N ARG A 64 -13.87 2.38 -8.35
CA ARG A 64 -13.05 1.66 -7.38
C ARG A 64 -11.97 2.46 -6.65
N GLN A 65 -11.64 3.67 -7.09
CA GLN A 65 -10.60 4.48 -6.46
C GLN A 65 -11.22 5.40 -5.41
N LEU A 66 -10.90 5.18 -4.14
CA LEU A 66 -11.49 5.88 -2.99
C LEU A 66 -11.43 7.40 -3.09
N LEU A 67 -10.31 7.92 -3.61
CA LEU A 67 -10.04 9.36 -3.70
C LEU A 67 -10.67 10.01 -4.95
N SER A 68 -11.27 9.20 -5.84
CA SER A 68 -11.93 9.68 -7.04
C SER A 68 -13.39 10.05 -6.78
N SER A 69 -13.81 11.16 -7.32
CA SER A 69 -15.20 11.63 -7.33
C SER A 69 -15.41 12.51 -8.58
N PRO A 70 -16.64 12.85 -8.95
CA PRO A 70 -16.88 13.80 -10.02
C PRO A 70 -16.14 15.13 -9.85
N SER A 71 -15.93 15.58 -8.61
CA SER A 71 -15.22 16.83 -8.31
C SER A 71 -13.69 16.72 -8.37
N THR A 72 -13.13 15.51 -8.34
CA THR A 72 -11.67 15.29 -8.43
C THR A 72 -11.20 14.84 -9.81
N LEU A 73 -12.11 14.67 -10.79
CA LEU A 73 -11.72 14.34 -12.17
C LEU A 73 -10.73 15.38 -12.73
N GLY A 74 -9.65 14.90 -13.34
CA GLY A 74 -8.56 15.72 -13.86
C GLY A 74 -7.55 16.19 -12.81
N SER A 75 -7.81 16.01 -11.52
CA SER A 75 -6.85 16.34 -10.45
C SER A 75 -5.78 15.27 -10.33
N GLY A 76 -4.56 15.66 -9.96
CA GLY A 76 -3.47 14.73 -9.67
C GLY A 76 -3.78 13.83 -8.47
N LYS A 77 -3.57 12.52 -8.61
CA LYS A 77 -3.88 11.53 -7.56
C LYS A 77 -3.12 11.77 -6.27
N ALA A 78 -1.82 12.06 -6.35
CA ALA A 78 -1.00 12.37 -5.18
C ALA A 78 -1.47 13.65 -4.46
N ALA A 79 -1.87 14.68 -5.20
CA ALA A 79 -2.41 15.93 -4.64
C ALA A 79 -3.74 15.70 -3.92
N ALA A 80 -4.63 14.90 -4.49
CA ALA A 80 -5.90 14.53 -3.86
C ALA A 80 -5.67 13.68 -2.59
N ALA A 81 -4.68 12.79 -2.59
CA ALA A 81 -4.27 12.04 -1.41
C ALA A 81 -3.80 12.98 -0.28
N ALA A 82 -3.00 14.01 -0.60
CA ALA A 82 -2.57 15.00 0.38
C ALA A 82 -3.72 15.84 0.94
N ALA A 83 -4.71 16.20 0.10
CA ALA A 83 -5.90 16.89 0.56
C ALA A 83 -6.71 15.99 1.53
N ARG A 84 -6.93 14.74 1.15
CA ARG A 84 -7.62 13.76 1.99
C ARG A 84 -6.89 13.48 3.31
N ALA A 85 -5.57 13.40 3.28
CA ALA A 85 -4.77 13.20 4.50
C ALA A 85 -5.02 14.29 5.54
N ARG A 86 -5.06 15.56 5.13
CA ARG A 86 -5.36 16.68 6.02
C ARG A 86 -6.76 16.62 6.64
N GLU A 87 -7.74 16.11 5.90
CA GLU A 87 -9.11 15.94 6.40
C GLU A 87 -9.23 14.82 7.43
N ILE A 88 -8.52 13.70 7.19
CA ILE A 88 -8.57 12.51 8.06
C ILE A 88 -7.73 12.68 9.30
N ASN A 89 -6.48 13.08 9.13
CA ASN A 89 -5.54 13.16 10.24
C ASN A 89 -4.44 14.20 9.99
N PRO A 90 -4.64 15.47 10.39
CA PRO A 90 -3.67 16.53 10.20
C PRO A 90 -2.38 16.35 11.02
N GLU A 91 -2.38 15.47 12.03
CA GLU A 91 -1.19 15.17 12.84
C GLU A 91 -0.17 14.29 12.08
N VAL A 92 -0.62 13.52 11.10
CA VAL A 92 0.25 12.69 10.27
C VAL A 92 0.96 13.56 9.24
N ARG A 93 2.29 13.47 9.19
CA ARG A 93 3.06 14.13 8.14
C ARG A 93 2.83 13.41 6.82
N PHE A 94 2.17 14.07 5.88
CA PHE A 94 1.92 13.51 4.55
C PHE A 94 2.79 14.21 3.49
N VAL A 95 3.56 13.42 2.72
CA VAL A 95 4.42 13.90 1.64
C VAL A 95 3.92 13.32 0.32
N ALA A 96 3.32 14.19 -0.51
CA ALA A 96 2.86 13.81 -1.85
C ALA A 96 3.96 14.06 -2.89
N VAL A 97 4.22 13.05 -3.72
CA VAL A 97 5.13 13.12 -4.86
C VAL A 97 4.32 12.92 -6.14
N SER A 98 4.17 14.00 -6.92
CA SER A 98 3.42 13.98 -8.19
C SER A 98 4.30 13.46 -9.33
N ASP A 99 4.82 12.26 -9.20
CA ASP A 99 5.66 11.59 -10.19
C ASP A 99 5.47 10.07 -10.12
N PHE A 100 5.78 9.38 -11.21
CA PHE A 100 5.83 7.92 -11.23
C PHE A 100 7.06 7.40 -10.53
N VAL A 101 6.96 6.18 -9.96
CA VAL A 101 8.13 5.45 -9.48
C VAL A 101 8.95 4.98 -10.70
N THR A 102 10.20 5.39 -10.77
CA THR A 102 11.14 5.13 -11.86
C THR A 102 12.50 4.73 -11.32
N GLU A 103 13.39 4.22 -12.18
CA GLU A 103 14.79 3.91 -11.81
C GLU A 103 15.54 5.12 -11.23
N LYS A 104 15.15 6.33 -11.63
CA LYS A 104 15.84 7.56 -11.21
C LYS A 104 15.46 8.01 -9.80
N ASN A 105 14.27 7.66 -9.30
CA ASN A 105 13.75 8.17 -8.03
C ASN A 105 13.43 7.08 -7.00
N ALA A 106 13.34 5.81 -7.38
CA ALA A 106 12.91 4.74 -6.49
C ALA A 106 13.77 4.66 -5.21
N ALA A 107 15.09 4.71 -5.34
CA ALA A 107 16.01 4.66 -4.20
C ALA A 107 15.79 5.82 -3.21
N GLU A 108 15.53 7.04 -3.71
CA GLU A 108 15.26 8.19 -2.84
C GLU A 108 13.87 8.11 -2.19
N LEU A 109 12.85 7.60 -2.92
CA LEU A 109 11.49 7.43 -2.40
C LEU A 109 11.41 6.44 -1.24
N VAL A 110 12.18 5.34 -1.28
CA VAL A 110 12.19 4.31 -0.24
C VAL A 110 13.14 4.62 0.92
N LYS A 111 14.05 5.56 0.74
CA LYS A 111 15.09 5.90 1.72
C LYS A 111 14.51 6.37 3.05
N GLY A 112 14.95 5.71 4.13
CA GLY A 112 14.55 6.05 5.49
C GLY A 112 13.09 5.69 5.82
N CYS A 113 12.43 4.89 4.98
CA CYS A 113 11.14 4.30 5.31
C CYS A 113 11.31 3.06 6.19
N ASP A 114 10.35 2.82 7.08
CA ASP A 114 10.27 1.58 7.88
C ASP A 114 9.56 0.46 7.12
N ALA A 115 8.72 0.81 6.14
CA ALA A 115 8.04 -0.12 5.24
C ALA A 115 7.61 0.58 3.94
N VAL A 116 7.47 -0.21 2.87
CA VAL A 116 6.95 0.24 1.57
C VAL A 116 5.73 -0.60 1.20
N LEU A 117 4.65 0.03 0.76
CA LEU A 117 3.45 -0.65 0.26
C LEU A 117 3.35 -0.51 -1.25
N ASP A 118 3.30 -1.65 -1.94
CA ASP A 118 3.13 -1.73 -3.38
C ASP A 118 1.65 -1.63 -3.77
N ALA A 119 1.27 -0.51 -4.38
CA ALA A 119 -0.04 -0.27 -4.97
C ALA A 119 0.05 -0.01 -6.49
N LEU A 120 1.12 -0.49 -7.13
CA LEU A 120 1.39 -0.33 -8.55
C LEU A 120 0.52 -1.28 -9.41
N ASP A 121 0.30 -0.91 -10.65
CA ASP A 121 -0.53 -1.65 -11.60
C ASP A 121 0.24 -2.32 -12.75
N ASN A 122 1.58 -2.32 -12.67
CA ASN A 122 2.42 -2.96 -13.68
C ASN A 122 3.61 -3.72 -13.09
N ILE A 123 3.99 -4.82 -13.71
CA ILE A 123 5.02 -5.75 -13.21
C ILE A 123 6.42 -5.11 -13.21
N ALA A 124 6.74 -4.30 -14.22
CA ALA A 124 8.07 -3.69 -14.32
C ALA A 124 8.34 -2.75 -13.14
N ALA A 125 7.37 -1.87 -12.82
CA ALA A 125 7.48 -0.97 -11.67
C ALA A 125 7.50 -1.72 -10.33
N ARG A 126 6.77 -2.84 -10.18
CA ARG A 126 6.82 -3.71 -8.98
C ARG A 126 8.20 -4.30 -8.76
N ARG A 127 8.82 -4.83 -9.82
CA ARG A 127 10.19 -5.38 -9.76
C ARG A 127 11.21 -4.30 -9.41
N LEU A 128 11.10 -3.13 -10.05
CA LEU A 128 11.94 -1.97 -9.75
C LEU A 128 11.83 -1.57 -8.28
N LEU A 129 10.61 -1.47 -7.77
CA LEU A 129 10.36 -1.11 -6.36
C LEU A 129 10.95 -2.16 -5.41
N ALA A 130 10.79 -3.46 -5.73
CA ALA A 130 11.35 -4.55 -4.92
C ALA A 130 12.88 -4.49 -4.85
N VAL A 131 13.56 -4.19 -5.97
CA VAL A 131 15.01 -4.00 -6.00
C VAL A 131 15.41 -2.81 -5.13
N ALA A 132 14.76 -1.66 -5.27
CA ALA A 132 15.05 -0.48 -4.47
C ALA A 132 14.84 -0.73 -2.96
N CYS A 133 13.79 -1.47 -2.59
CA CYS A 133 13.54 -1.87 -1.20
C CYS A 133 14.62 -2.81 -0.67
N ALA A 134 15.05 -3.80 -1.46
CA ALA A 134 16.10 -4.74 -1.08
C ALA A 134 17.43 -4.02 -0.85
N GLU A 135 17.83 -3.10 -1.75
CA GLU A 135 19.05 -2.29 -1.63
C GLU A 135 19.01 -1.35 -0.42
N ALA A 136 17.83 -0.79 -0.09
CA ALA A 136 17.64 0.07 1.06
C ALA A 136 17.50 -0.68 2.39
N GLY A 137 17.36 -2.01 2.38
CA GLY A 137 17.12 -2.82 3.56
C GLY A 137 15.70 -2.64 4.14
N VAL A 138 14.71 -2.25 3.33
CA VAL A 138 13.35 -1.92 3.75
C VAL A 138 12.37 -3.02 3.31
N PRO A 139 11.48 -3.53 4.19
CA PRO A 139 10.47 -4.50 3.81
C PRO A 139 9.43 -3.90 2.83
N LEU A 140 9.08 -4.69 1.80
CA LEU A 140 8.03 -4.37 0.84
C LEU A 140 6.78 -5.19 1.16
N ILE A 141 5.65 -4.54 1.30
CA ILE A 141 4.35 -5.19 1.43
C ILE A 141 3.67 -5.15 0.06
N HIS A 142 3.79 -6.26 -0.66
CA HIS A 142 3.19 -6.42 -1.97
C HIS A 142 1.67 -6.56 -1.89
N GLY A 143 0.95 -5.97 -2.85
CA GLY A 143 -0.47 -6.18 -3.07
C GLY A 143 -0.84 -6.11 -4.54
N ALA A 144 -1.76 -6.97 -4.97
CA ALA A 144 -2.33 -6.93 -6.31
C ALA A 144 -3.76 -7.46 -6.33
N ILE A 145 -4.51 -7.02 -7.32
CA ILE A 145 -5.91 -7.39 -7.52
C ILE A 145 -6.19 -7.74 -8.98
N CYS A 146 -7.13 -8.66 -9.19
CA CYS A 146 -7.66 -8.98 -10.51
C CYS A 146 -9.10 -9.48 -10.36
N GLY A 147 -10.09 -8.73 -10.85
CA GLY A 147 -11.50 -9.09 -10.73
C GLY A 147 -11.92 -9.34 -9.28
N TRP A 148 -12.21 -10.57 -8.93
CA TRP A 148 -12.62 -11.00 -7.59
C TRP A 148 -11.44 -11.38 -6.69
N THR A 149 -10.22 -11.48 -7.24
CA THR A 149 -9.06 -11.97 -6.51
C THR A 149 -8.20 -10.83 -5.97
N ALA A 150 -7.80 -10.95 -4.72
CA ALA A 150 -6.83 -10.10 -4.05
C ALA A 150 -5.63 -10.93 -3.59
N GLN A 151 -4.43 -10.36 -3.65
CA GLN A 151 -3.24 -11.01 -3.10
C GLN A 151 -2.39 -10.02 -2.32
N ALA A 152 -1.74 -10.51 -1.26
CA ALA A 152 -0.80 -9.73 -0.47
C ALA A 152 0.35 -10.61 0.04
N ALA A 153 1.53 -10.01 0.19
CA ALA A 153 2.70 -10.69 0.72
C ALA A 153 3.67 -9.72 1.41
N VAL A 154 4.47 -10.24 2.33
CA VAL A 154 5.64 -9.54 2.86
C VAL A 154 6.88 -10.04 2.14
N VAL A 155 7.62 -9.11 1.54
CA VAL A 155 8.88 -9.34 0.84
C VAL A 155 9.99 -8.69 1.66
N MET A 156 10.80 -9.49 2.32
CA MET A 156 11.94 -8.99 3.10
C MET A 156 13.14 -8.72 2.17
N PRO A 157 14.04 -7.80 2.55
CA PRO A 157 15.28 -7.60 1.82
C PRO A 157 16.04 -8.92 1.62
N GLY A 158 16.36 -9.23 0.34
CA GLY A 158 17.01 -10.49 -0.05
C GLY A 158 16.06 -11.64 -0.41
N ASP A 159 14.74 -11.47 -0.26
CA ASP A 159 13.74 -12.44 -0.71
C ASP A 159 13.37 -12.21 -2.19
N ASP A 160 13.38 -13.26 -3.01
CA ASP A 160 12.97 -13.22 -4.43
C ASP A 160 11.47 -13.51 -4.63
N LEU A 161 10.64 -13.22 -3.66
CA LEU A 161 9.20 -13.53 -3.76
C LEU A 161 8.52 -12.83 -4.95
N ILE A 162 8.91 -11.58 -5.27
CA ILE A 162 8.37 -10.88 -6.46
C ILE A 162 8.75 -11.59 -7.76
N GLY A 163 9.97 -12.14 -7.87
CA GLY A 163 10.38 -12.96 -9.02
C GLY A 163 9.58 -14.26 -9.13
N ARG A 164 9.24 -14.88 -8.00
CA ARG A 164 8.41 -16.10 -7.94
C ARG A 164 6.94 -15.82 -8.30
N ILE A 165 6.36 -14.72 -7.82
CA ILE A 165 4.99 -14.31 -8.15
C ILE A 165 4.87 -13.91 -9.62
N TYR A 166 5.88 -13.21 -10.13
CA TYR A 166 5.93 -12.72 -11.51
C TYR A 166 7.20 -13.23 -12.21
N PRO A 167 7.28 -14.50 -12.65
CA PRO A 167 8.40 -15.00 -13.43
C PRO A 167 8.66 -14.15 -14.68
N GLU A 168 9.84 -14.32 -15.30
CA GLU A 168 10.18 -13.62 -16.53
C GLU A 168 9.14 -13.91 -17.64
N GLY A 169 8.73 -12.88 -18.39
CA GLY A 169 7.66 -13.00 -19.39
C GLY A 169 6.23 -12.93 -18.85
N SER A 170 6.04 -12.82 -17.53
CA SER A 170 4.70 -12.65 -16.96
C SER A 170 3.99 -11.43 -17.51
N ARG A 171 2.68 -11.56 -17.72
CA ARG A 171 1.77 -10.49 -18.13
C ARG A 171 0.59 -10.45 -17.17
N LEU A 172 0.07 -9.26 -16.90
CA LEU A 172 -1.18 -9.15 -16.15
C LEU A 172 -2.32 -9.73 -16.98
N SER A 173 -3.09 -10.61 -16.38
CA SER A 173 -4.18 -11.34 -17.05
C SER A 173 -5.36 -10.42 -17.39
N SER A 174 -5.63 -9.44 -16.55
CA SER A 174 -6.73 -8.49 -16.72
C SER A 174 -6.49 -7.22 -15.92
N LYS A 175 -7.15 -6.13 -16.32
CA LYS A 175 -7.27 -4.89 -15.53
C LYS A 175 -8.66 -4.75 -14.88
N ALA A 176 -9.48 -5.81 -14.93
CA ALA A 176 -10.79 -5.81 -14.27
C ALA A 176 -10.63 -5.60 -12.76
N SER A 177 -11.46 -4.74 -12.20
CA SER A 177 -11.45 -4.45 -10.77
C SER A 177 -12.84 -4.03 -10.32
N LEU A 178 -13.29 -4.64 -9.25
CA LEU A 178 -14.55 -4.34 -8.57
C LEU A 178 -14.29 -3.41 -7.39
N SER A 179 -15.30 -2.68 -6.97
CA SER A 179 -15.16 -1.64 -5.92
C SER A 179 -14.71 -2.19 -4.56
N PHE A 180 -14.98 -3.44 -4.27
CA PHE A 180 -14.68 -4.09 -2.98
C PHE A 180 -13.34 -4.83 -2.96
N THR A 181 -12.79 -5.22 -4.11
CA THR A 181 -11.50 -5.95 -4.16
C THR A 181 -10.31 -5.10 -3.73
N PRO A 182 -10.17 -3.83 -4.17
CA PRO A 182 -9.09 -2.96 -3.69
C PRO A 182 -9.10 -2.72 -2.18
N PRO A 183 -10.20 -2.35 -1.52
CA PRO A 183 -10.20 -2.16 -0.07
C PRO A 183 -9.91 -3.44 0.70
N PHE A 184 -10.34 -4.61 0.21
CA PHE A 184 -10.00 -5.89 0.82
C PHE A 184 -8.50 -6.16 0.76
N CYS A 185 -7.88 -6.03 -0.42
CA CYS A 185 -6.44 -6.16 -0.60
C CYS A 185 -5.65 -5.16 0.28
N ALA A 186 -6.09 -3.90 0.27
CA ALA A 186 -5.47 -2.85 1.09
C ALA A 186 -5.57 -3.16 2.60
N ALA A 187 -6.65 -3.78 3.05
CA ALA A 187 -6.78 -4.22 4.44
C ALA A 187 -5.79 -5.33 4.78
N MET A 188 -5.58 -6.31 3.89
CA MET A 188 -4.55 -7.34 4.05
C MET A 188 -3.14 -6.72 4.13
N GLN A 189 -2.81 -5.84 3.18
CA GLN A 189 -1.51 -5.15 3.18
C GLN A 189 -1.32 -4.30 4.43
N THR A 190 -2.33 -3.54 4.86
CA THR A 190 -2.25 -2.70 6.06
C THR A 190 -2.06 -3.55 7.31
N ALA A 191 -2.73 -4.69 7.42
CA ALA A 191 -2.56 -5.62 8.54
C ALA A 191 -1.13 -6.17 8.59
N LEU A 192 -0.57 -6.62 7.45
CA LEU A 192 0.81 -7.09 7.34
C LEU A 192 1.81 -5.97 7.67
N CYS A 193 1.59 -4.76 7.13
CA CYS A 193 2.42 -3.58 7.42
C CYS A 193 2.40 -3.24 8.92
N THR A 194 1.23 -3.22 9.54
CA THR A 194 1.10 -2.95 10.98
C THR A 194 1.89 -3.94 11.81
N ARG A 195 1.83 -5.24 11.47
CA ARG A 195 2.62 -6.29 12.17
C ARG A 195 4.12 -6.04 12.02
N ILE A 196 4.60 -5.71 10.81
CA ILE A 196 6.01 -5.35 10.58
C ILE A 196 6.42 -4.14 11.44
N LEU A 197 5.64 -3.07 11.40
CA LEU A 197 5.98 -1.82 12.08
C LEU A 197 5.97 -1.95 13.61
N THR A 198 5.10 -2.81 14.15
CA THR A 198 4.97 -3.06 15.60
C THR A 198 5.84 -4.22 16.11
N GLY A 199 6.61 -4.88 15.22
CA GLY A 199 7.46 -6.02 15.60
C GLY A 199 6.70 -7.31 15.89
N ARG A 200 5.44 -7.40 15.50
CA ARG A 200 4.67 -8.66 15.61
C ARG A 200 5.16 -9.66 14.56
N PRO A 201 5.12 -10.98 14.86
CA PRO A 201 5.56 -12.01 13.92
C PRO A 201 4.80 -11.92 12.59
N VAL A 202 5.52 -12.03 11.48
CA VAL A 202 4.97 -12.18 10.13
C VAL A 202 5.60 -13.39 9.46
N GLU A 203 4.84 -14.08 8.64
CA GLU A 203 5.38 -15.10 7.76
C GLU A 203 5.89 -14.43 6.49
N THR A 204 7.15 -14.67 6.17
CA THR A 204 7.81 -14.18 4.96
C THR A 204 7.90 -15.27 3.91
N GLY A 205 8.06 -14.90 2.63
CA GLY A 205 8.11 -15.87 1.54
C GLY A 205 6.77 -16.51 1.20
N ARG A 206 5.65 -16.04 1.80
CA ARG A 206 4.28 -16.49 1.52
C ARG A 206 3.49 -15.47 0.76
N LEU A 207 2.69 -15.94 -0.20
CA LEU A 207 1.67 -15.16 -0.89
C LEU A 207 0.29 -15.55 -0.35
N TYR A 208 -0.40 -14.62 0.29
CA TYR A 208 -1.80 -14.77 0.66
C TYR A 208 -2.67 -14.40 -0.53
N MET A 209 -3.57 -15.30 -0.92
CA MET A 209 -4.56 -15.08 -1.98
C MET A 209 -5.96 -15.21 -1.42
N ALA A 210 -6.82 -14.27 -1.75
CA ALA A 210 -8.23 -14.31 -1.44
C ALA A 210 -9.04 -14.32 -2.72
N ASP A 211 -9.89 -15.32 -2.89
CA ASP A 211 -10.96 -15.34 -3.89
C ASP A 211 -12.26 -14.89 -3.22
N LEU A 212 -12.73 -13.71 -3.58
CA LEU A 212 -13.95 -13.13 -2.99
C LEU A 212 -15.23 -13.65 -3.66
N LEU A 213 -15.12 -14.36 -4.79
CA LEU A 213 -16.26 -15.02 -5.42
C LEU A 213 -16.66 -16.26 -4.61
N ASP A 214 -15.67 -17.09 -4.27
CA ASP A 214 -15.87 -18.33 -3.53
C ASP A 214 -15.64 -18.17 -2.02
N MET A 215 -15.24 -16.97 -1.57
CA MET A 215 -14.93 -16.62 -0.17
C MET A 215 -13.83 -17.50 0.43
N GLU A 216 -12.83 -17.81 -0.37
CA GLU A 216 -11.67 -18.63 0.02
C GLU A 216 -10.44 -17.77 0.29
N LEU A 217 -9.66 -18.15 1.28
CA LEU A 217 -8.37 -17.56 1.60
C LEU A 217 -7.30 -18.65 1.66
N GLU A 218 -6.32 -18.53 0.80
CA GLU A 218 -5.22 -19.49 0.67
C GLU A 218 -3.87 -18.82 0.93
N SER A 219 -2.88 -19.62 1.29
CA SER A 219 -1.48 -19.21 1.30
C SER A 219 -0.65 -20.11 0.40
N LEU A 220 0.08 -19.48 -0.54
CA LEU A 220 0.93 -20.14 -1.53
C LEU A 220 2.41 -19.90 -1.20
N PHE A 221 3.27 -20.89 -1.49
CA PHE A 221 4.74 -20.97 -1.26
C PHE A 221 5.17 -21.26 0.18
#